data_9101687612ec57a701518b688a99d063
#
_entry.id   9101687612ec57a701518b688a99d063
#
_cell.length_a   1.000
_cell.length_b   1.000
_cell.length_c   1.000
_cell.angle_alpha   90.00
_cell.angle_beta   90.00
_cell.angle_gamma   90.00
#
_symmetry.space_group_name_H-M   'P 1'
#
loop_
_entity.id
_entity.type
_entity.pdbx_description
1 polymer ?
#
loop_
_entity_poly.entity_id
_entity_poly.type
_entity_poly.pdbx_seq_one_letter_code
_entity_poly.pdbx_strand_id
1 'polypeptide(L)'
;MHGKNYREQKGMFYNKKFAPGAPNPKVARFTTGKYRDDYDYMFKLVSEGRVQIRHNALEAARVAASKKVALIGEENFYLKVVTYPHLVLRENKMIATAGADRLQEGMRKAFGKPIGLAARVNIGTTVLELSLKAENFEKGKESMKAAATKLPMKTQMEIVKLEHAVVPAQAST
;
A
#
# COMPACT_ATOMS: atom_id res chain seq x y z
N MET A 1 1.77 -1.51 19.91
CA MET A 1 1.34 -0.45 18.97
C MET A 1 -0.05 -0.73 18.47
N HIS A 2 -1.05 0.06 18.89
CA HIS A 2 -2.40 -0.05 18.38
C HIS A 2 -2.52 0.67 17.01
N GLY A 3 -2.94 -0.05 15.97
CA GLY A 3 -3.08 0.52 14.62
C GLY A 3 -4.03 1.72 14.53
N LYS A 4 -5.00 1.78 15.45
CA LYS A 4 -5.98 2.88 15.56
C LYS A 4 -5.28 4.25 15.77
N ASN A 5 -4.22 4.31 16.55
CA ASN A 5 -3.51 5.55 16.87
C ASN A 5 -2.72 6.14 15.68
N TYR A 6 -2.47 5.34 14.66
CA TYR A 6 -1.68 5.72 13.49
C TYR A 6 -2.51 5.88 12.22
N ARG A 7 -3.82 5.78 12.32
CA ARG A 7 -4.72 5.87 11.15
C ARG A 7 -4.91 7.30 10.67
N GLU A 8 -5.08 8.24 11.60
CA GLU A 8 -5.36 9.63 11.27
C GLU A 8 -4.09 10.40 10.88
N GLN A 9 -4.21 11.29 9.92
CA GLN A 9 -3.12 12.20 9.52
C GLN A 9 -3.08 13.40 10.46
N LYS A 10 -2.30 13.32 11.53
CA LYS A 10 -2.11 14.40 12.51
C LYS A 10 -0.78 15.10 12.29
N GLY A 11 -0.80 16.43 12.32
CA GLY A 11 0.38 17.29 12.32
C GLY A 11 1.30 17.15 11.10
N MET A 12 2.52 17.65 11.26
CA MET A 12 3.57 17.50 10.25
C MET A 12 4.06 16.06 10.20
N PHE A 13 4.41 15.59 9.00
CA PHE A 13 4.96 14.26 8.83
C PHE A 13 6.48 14.24 9.00
N TYR A 14 6.98 13.14 9.58
CA TYR A 14 8.40 12.89 9.76
C TYR A 14 8.88 11.95 8.65
N ASN A 15 9.63 12.52 7.70
CA ASN A 15 10.08 11.76 6.53
C ASN A 15 11.29 10.89 6.87
N LYS A 16 11.37 9.71 6.25
CA LYS A 16 12.49 8.78 6.38
C LYS A 16 13.84 9.43 6.09
N LYS A 17 13.91 10.37 5.15
CA LYS A 17 15.13 11.10 4.80
C LYS A 17 15.78 11.81 6.02
N PHE A 18 14.97 12.29 6.97
CA PHE A 18 15.44 13.04 8.14
C PHE A 18 15.37 12.23 9.43
N ALA A 19 15.02 10.94 9.38
CA ALA A 19 14.84 10.08 10.54
C ALA A 19 15.97 9.07 10.64
N PRO A 20 17.01 9.32 11.45
CA PRO A 20 18.03 8.31 11.69
C PRO A 20 17.42 7.09 12.38
N GLY A 21 17.87 5.89 11.98
CA GLY A 21 17.36 4.64 12.54
C GLY A 21 15.95 4.24 12.10
N ALA A 22 15.41 4.84 11.03
CA ALA A 22 14.12 4.44 10.48
C ALA A 22 14.18 3.00 9.94
N PRO A 23 13.21 2.12 10.30
CA PRO A 23 13.19 0.75 9.83
C PRO A 23 12.96 0.67 8.32
N ASN A 24 13.34 -0.44 7.73
CA ASN A 24 13.02 -0.71 6.33
C ASN A 24 11.52 -0.95 6.12
N PRO A 25 10.96 -0.60 4.95
CA PRO A 25 9.58 -0.91 4.63
C PRO A 25 9.36 -2.43 4.60
N LYS A 26 8.20 -2.89 5.08
CA LYS A 26 7.83 -4.31 4.99
C LYS A 26 7.23 -4.69 3.64
N VAL A 27 6.97 -3.73 2.77
CA VAL A 27 6.57 -4.01 1.39
C VAL A 27 7.78 -4.59 0.67
N ALA A 28 7.72 -5.90 0.40
CA ALA A 28 8.84 -6.62 -0.20
C ALA A 28 9.01 -6.28 -1.69
N ARG A 29 7.90 -6.18 -2.40
CA ARG A 29 7.86 -5.85 -3.83
C ARG A 29 6.74 -4.86 -4.10
N PHE A 30 7.02 -3.82 -4.88
CA PHE A 30 6.02 -2.85 -5.32
C PHE A 30 5.30 -3.30 -6.59
N THR A 31 5.93 -4.16 -7.36
CA THR A 31 5.39 -4.75 -8.59
C THR A 31 5.44 -6.27 -8.48
N THR A 32 4.40 -6.94 -8.98
CA THR A 32 4.31 -8.41 -9.03
C THR A 32 3.63 -8.80 -10.34
N GLY A 33 4.14 -9.84 -11.00
CA GLY A 33 3.69 -10.24 -12.33
C GLY A 33 4.51 -9.58 -13.43
N LYS A 34 4.11 -9.76 -14.67
CA LYS A 34 4.81 -9.28 -15.86
C LYS A 34 4.06 -8.09 -16.46
N TYR A 35 4.77 -7.00 -16.68
CA TYR A 35 4.23 -5.87 -17.43
C TYR A 35 4.06 -6.24 -18.90
N ARG A 36 2.87 -5.96 -19.45
CA ARG A 36 2.54 -6.12 -20.87
C ARG A 36 1.62 -4.97 -21.29
N ASP A 37 1.70 -4.58 -22.53
CA ASP A 37 0.84 -3.54 -23.11
C ASP A 37 -0.49 -4.12 -23.61
N ASP A 38 -0.67 -5.45 -23.60
CA ASP A 38 -1.82 -6.18 -24.13
C ASP A 38 -2.93 -6.47 -23.08
N TYR A 39 -2.91 -5.75 -21.95
CA TYR A 39 -3.96 -5.86 -20.93
C TYR A 39 -5.19 -5.02 -21.29
N ASP A 40 -6.38 -5.63 -21.17
CA ASP A 40 -7.65 -5.00 -21.54
C ASP A 40 -8.22 -4.12 -20.42
N TYR A 41 -8.00 -4.51 -19.16
CA TYR A 41 -8.58 -3.85 -18.00
C TYR A 41 -7.54 -3.50 -16.95
N MET A 42 -7.69 -2.30 -16.39
CA MET A 42 -6.94 -1.86 -15.20
C MET A 42 -7.93 -1.62 -14.06
N PHE A 43 -7.76 -2.36 -12.98
CA PHE A 43 -8.47 -2.18 -11.71
C PHE A 43 -7.67 -1.28 -10.81
N LYS A 44 -8.26 -0.21 -10.30
CA LYS A 44 -7.65 0.71 -9.34
C LYS A 44 -8.40 0.65 -8.02
N LEU A 45 -7.69 0.52 -6.90
CA LEU A 45 -8.25 0.76 -5.57
C LEU A 45 -7.96 2.20 -5.17
N VAL A 46 -9.01 2.99 -5.12
CA VAL A 46 -8.98 4.42 -4.79
C VAL A 46 -9.44 4.62 -3.35
N SER A 47 -8.77 5.48 -2.61
CA SER A 47 -9.12 5.80 -1.23
C SER A 47 -10.29 6.77 -1.15
N GLU A 48 -11.32 6.44 -0.35
CA GLU A 48 -12.42 7.34 -0.01
C GLU A 48 -12.11 8.23 1.22
N GLY A 49 -11.03 7.95 1.93
CA GLY A 49 -10.69 8.62 3.15
C GLY A 49 -9.28 9.20 3.19
N ARG A 50 -9.09 10.22 4.03
CA ARG A 50 -7.78 10.80 4.32
C ARG A 50 -7.14 10.07 5.49
N VAL A 51 -6.20 9.14 5.23
CA VAL A 51 -5.62 8.25 6.25
C VAL A 51 -4.12 8.03 6.06
N GLN A 52 -3.50 7.45 7.09
CA GLN A 52 -2.16 6.89 7.02
C GLN A 52 -2.24 5.37 6.97
N ILE A 53 -1.65 4.76 5.94
CA ILE A 53 -1.62 3.32 5.75
C ILE A 53 -0.24 2.82 6.17
N ARG A 54 -0.17 1.96 7.17
CA ARG A 54 1.10 1.36 7.60
C ARG A 54 1.64 0.41 6.53
N HIS A 55 2.97 0.32 6.44
CA HIS A 55 3.64 -0.58 5.51
C HIS A 55 3.19 -2.05 5.66
N ASN A 56 2.80 -2.47 6.87
CA ASN A 56 2.26 -3.82 7.11
C ASN A 56 0.91 -4.04 6.40
N ALA A 57 0.04 -3.02 6.39
CA ALA A 57 -1.26 -3.09 5.75
C ALA A 57 -1.12 -3.10 4.22
N LEU A 58 -0.19 -2.31 3.67
CA LEU A 58 0.13 -2.32 2.25
C LEU A 58 0.63 -3.70 1.79
N GLU A 59 1.56 -4.30 2.57
CA GLU A 59 2.06 -5.63 2.25
C GLU A 59 0.97 -6.70 2.38
N ALA A 60 0.13 -6.63 3.40
CA ALA A 60 -0.99 -7.56 3.57
C ALA A 60 -1.99 -7.45 2.41
N ALA A 61 -2.26 -6.24 1.92
CA ALA A 61 -3.12 -6.00 0.77
C ALA A 61 -2.51 -6.58 -0.52
N ARG A 62 -1.21 -6.31 -0.76
CA ARG A 62 -0.47 -6.86 -1.91
C ARG A 62 -0.50 -8.39 -1.91
N VAL A 63 -0.17 -9.01 -0.78
CA VAL A 63 -0.17 -10.48 -0.64
C VAL A 63 -1.56 -11.08 -0.83
N ALA A 64 -2.60 -10.44 -0.27
CA ALA A 64 -3.98 -10.90 -0.44
C ALA A 64 -4.43 -10.83 -1.91
N ALA A 65 -4.08 -9.74 -2.61
CA ALA A 65 -4.32 -9.63 -4.05
C ALA A 65 -3.56 -10.69 -4.84
N SER A 66 -2.24 -10.79 -4.63
CA SER A 66 -1.38 -11.74 -5.35
C SER A 66 -1.84 -13.18 -5.21
N LYS A 67 -2.26 -13.63 -4.02
CA LYS A 67 -2.75 -14.99 -3.80
C LYS A 67 -3.94 -15.36 -4.66
N LYS A 68 -4.86 -14.41 -4.89
CA LYS A 68 -6.05 -14.62 -5.71
C LYS A 68 -5.72 -14.64 -7.22
N VAL A 69 -4.80 -13.78 -7.64
CA VAL A 69 -4.43 -13.65 -9.05
C VAL A 69 -3.37 -14.67 -9.46
N ALA A 70 -2.55 -15.17 -8.54
CA ALA A 70 -1.53 -16.20 -8.84
C ALA A 70 -2.09 -17.47 -9.48
N LEU A 71 -3.38 -17.78 -9.25
CA LEU A 71 -4.10 -18.89 -9.89
C LEU A 71 -4.22 -18.76 -11.43
N ILE A 72 -3.97 -17.56 -11.97
CA ILE A 72 -4.03 -17.27 -13.40
C ILE A 72 -2.65 -17.52 -14.09
N GLY A 73 -1.58 -17.55 -13.29
CA GLY A 73 -0.20 -17.55 -13.75
C GLY A 73 0.44 -16.17 -13.68
N GLU A 74 1.70 -16.11 -13.23
CA GLU A 74 2.41 -14.84 -12.98
C GLU A 74 2.61 -13.99 -14.24
N GLU A 75 2.55 -14.58 -15.42
CA GLU A 75 2.72 -13.88 -16.69
C GLU A 75 1.46 -13.17 -17.19
N ASN A 76 0.29 -13.46 -16.61
CA ASN A 76 -1.01 -13.00 -17.10
C ASN A 76 -1.61 -11.85 -16.29
N PHE A 77 -0.85 -11.29 -15.36
CA PHE A 77 -1.27 -10.13 -14.60
C PHE A 77 -0.10 -9.21 -14.28
N TYR A 78 -0.42 -7.96 -13.97
CA TYR A 78 0.52 -6.99 -13.44
C TYR A 78 -0.12 -6.24 -12.26
N LEU A 79 0.37 -6.51 -11.05
CA LEU A 79 -0.06 -5.87 -9.82
C LEU A 79 0.99 -4.86 -9.37
N LYS A 80 0.57 -3.62 -9.13
CA LYS A 80 1.43 -2.52 -8.68
C LYS A 80 0.89 -1.88 -7.40
N VAL A 81 1.76 -1.72 -6.41
CA VAL A 81 1.50 -0.88 -5.23
C VAL A 81 1.96 0.54 -5.56
N VAL A 82 0.99 1.46 -5.70
CA VAL A 82 1.27 2.83 -6.14
C VAL A 82 1.80 3.69 -5.00
N THR A 83 1.24 3.51 -3.79
CA THR A 83 1.60 4.32 -2.63
C THR A 83 2.87 3.83 -1.94
N TYR A 84 3.85 4.73 -1.76
CA TYR A 84 5.10 4.43 -1.07
C TYR A 84 5.05 4.87 0.40
N PRO A 85 5.47 4.03 1.37
CA PRO A 85 5.50 4.36 2.78
C PRO A 85 6.76 5.17 3.14
N HIS A 86 6.71 6.48 2.97
CA HIS A 86 7.84 7.40 3.24
C HIS A 86 7.77 8.09 4.61
N LEU A 87 6.64 8.00 5.30
CA LEU A 87 6.44 8.59 6.62
C LEU A 87 6.94 7.65 7.71
N VAL A 88 7.73 8.18 8.66
CA VAL A 88 8.19 7.43 9.82
C VAL A 88 7.21 7.58 10.97
N LEU A 89 6.73 6.44 11.46
CA LEU A 89 5.92 6.36 12.66
C LEU A 89 6.83 6.21 13.88
N ARG A 90 6.55 6.99 14.91
CA ARG A 90 7.29 7.01 16.19
C ARG A 90 6.39 6.59 17.33
N GLU A 91 6.99 5.96 18.34
CA GLU A 91 6.29 5.62 19.57
C GLU A 91 7.21 5.85 20.76
N ASN A 92 6.75 6.62 21.73
CA ASN A 92 7.34 6.66 23.05
C ASN A 92 6.65 5.60 23.92
N LYS A 93 7.27 4.42 24.03
CA LYS A 93 6.68 3.30 24.78
C LYS A 93 6.73 3.60 26.27
N MET A 94 5.57 3.52 26.91
CA MET A 94 5.51 3.45 28.36
C MET A 94 5.91 2.05 28.83
N ILE A 95 6.80 2.00 29.80
CA ILE A 95 7.24 0.76 30.44
C ILE A 95 6.31 0.55 31.62
N ALA A 96 5.54 -0.53 31.60
CA ALA A 96 4.57 -0.86 32.65
C ALA A 96 5.15 -1.88 33.66
N THR A 97 6.38 -1.67 34.11
CA THR A 97 7.06 -2.53 35.09
C THR A 97 7.43 -1.75 36.37
N ALA A 98 7.58 -2.45 37.49
CA ALA A 98 8.09 -1.84 38.72
C ALA A 98 9.44 -1.14 38.47
N GLY A 99 9.57 0.11 38.88
CA GLY A 99 10.74 0.94 38.58
C GLY A 99 10.71 1.66 37.22
N ALA A 100 9.57 1.70 36.53
CA ALA A 100 9.39 2.43 35.27
C ALA A 100 9.77 3.92 35.39
N ASP A 101 9.55 4.53 36.53
CA ASP A 101 9.86 5.96 36.80
C ASP A 101 11.38 6.27 36.65
N ARG A 102 12.23 5.28 36.83
CA ARG A 102 13.68 5.43 36.63
C ARG A 102 14.11 5.33 35.18
N LEU A 103 13.30 4.68 34.36
CA LEU A 103 13.57 4.39 32.92
C LEU A 103 12.86 5.32 31.97
N GLN A 104 11.75 5.95 32.39
CA GLN A 104 10.93 6.82 31.60
C GLN A 104 10.46 8.03 32.40
N GLU A 105 10.72 9.22 31.88
CA GLU A 105 10.38 10.51 32.52
C GLU A 105 8.97 11.02 32.10
N GLY A 106 8.00 10.13 31.88
CA GLY A 106 6.66 10.49 31.45
C GLY A 106 6.65 11.24 30.12
N MET A 107 6.07 12.44 30.09
CA MET A 107 6.04 13.32 28.91
C MET A 107 7.35 14.09 28.69
N ARG A 108 8.25 14.13 29.64
CA ARG A 108 9.58 14.69 29.47
C ARG A 108 10.37 13.81 28.50
N LYS A 109 11.01 14.42 27.48
CA LYS A 109 11.65 13.70 26.37
C LYS A 109 10.70 12.74 25.62
N ALA A 110 9.45 13.17 25.42
CA ALA A 110 8.39 12.36 24.81
C ALA A 110 8.58 12.05 23.32
N PHE A 111 9.65 12.53 22.69
CA PHE A 111 9.93 12.25 21.29
C PHE A 111 10.23 10.76 21.10
N GLY A 112 9.27 10.05 20.47
CA GLY A 112 9.32 8.60 20.33
C GLY A 112 10.42 8.11 19.39
N LYS A 113 10.80 6.84 19.56
CA LYS A 113 11.73 6.15 18.66
C LYS A 113 11.00 5.70 17.38
N PRO A 114 11.67 5.65 16.21
CA PRO A 114 11.09 5.13 14.97
C PRO A 114 10.73 3.64 15.13
N ILE A 115 9.49 3.29 14.77
CA ILE A 115 8.98 1.92 14.92
C ILE A 115 8.43 1.33 13.62
N GLY A 116 8.11 2.16 12.64
CA GLY A 116 7.55 1.70 11.38
C GLY A 116 7.43 2.81 10.37
N LEU A 117 6.95 2.44 9.19
CA LEU A 117 6.69 3.35 8.09
C LEU A 117 5.21 3.35 7.72
N ALA A 118 4.74 4.48 7.17
CA ALA A 118 3.40 4.62 6.65
C ALA A 118 3.38 5.48 5.37
N ALA A 119 2.34 5.29 4.57
CA ALA A 119 2.01 6.16 3.45
C ALA A 119 0.85 7.08 3.84
N ARG A 120 0.92 8.36 3.53
CA ARG A 120 -0.23 9.27 3.59
C ARG A 120 -1.01 9.17 2.30
N VAL A 121 -2.30 8.97 2.46
CA VAL A 121 -3.24 8.81 1.35
C VAL A 121 -4.39 9.78 1.54
N ASN A 122 -4.67 10.57 0.53
CA ASN A 122 -5.81 11.48 0.47
C ASN A 122 -6.99 10.81 -0.25
N ILE A 123 -8.15 11.45 -0.19
CA ILE A 123 -9.32 11.06 -0.99
C ILE A 123 -8.93 11.11 -2.47
N GLY A 124 -9.33 10.12 -3.25
CA GLY A 124 -9.00 10.01 -4.68
C GLY A 124 -7.61 9.44 -4.99
N THR A 125 -6.79 9.12 -3.97
CA THR A 125 -5.47 8.53 -4.22
C THR A 125 -5.57 7.04 -4.50
N THR A 126 -5.00 6.58 -5.61
CA THR A 126 -4.88 5.17 -5.96
C THR A 126 -3.84 4.48 -5.07
N VAL A 127 -4.22 3.38 -4.45
CA VAL A 127 -3.36 2.60 -3.54
C VAL A 127 -2.74 1.40 -4.27
N LEU A 128 -3.55 0.66 -4.99
CA LEU A 128 -3.16 -0.53 -5.75
C LEU A 128 -3.72 -0.44 -7.16
N GLU A 129 -2.96 -0.94 -8.12
CA GLU A 129 -3.35 -1.12 -9.52
C GLU A 129 -3.14 -2.58 -9.92
N LEU A 130 -4.09 -3.13 -10.66
CA LEU A 130 -4.03 -4.48 -11.20
C LEU A 130 -4.46 -4.47 -12.65
N SER A 131 -3.57 -4.86 -13.55
CA SER A 131 -3.85 -4.99 -14.98
C SER A 131 -4.01 -6.46 -15.37
N LEU A 132 -5.06 -6.77 -16.14
CA LEU A 132 -5.46 -8.12 -16.54
C LEU A 132 -6.08 -8.11 -17.93
N LYS A 133 -6.11 -9.32 -18.55
CA LYS A 133 -6.92 -9.59 -19.75
C LYS A 133 -8.39 -9.80 -19.41
N ALA A 134 -9.27 -9.58 -20.38
CA ALA A 134 -10.73 -9.71 -20.26
C ALA A 134 -11.18 -11.07 -19.70
N GLU A 135 -10.51 -12.15 -20.07
CA GLU A 135 -10.80 -13.53 -19.62
C GLU A 135 -10.75 -13.68 -18.09
N ASN A 136 -9.92 -12.89 -17.41
CA ASN A 136 -9.68 -13.00 -15.99
C ASN A 136 -10.35 -11.90 -15.15
N PHE A 137 -11.32 -11.20 -15.73
CA PHE A 137 -12.02 -10.07 -15.12
C PHE A 137 -12.59 -10.35 -13.73
N GLU A 138 -13.31 -11.46 -13.54
CA GLU A 138 -13.93 -11.81 -12.26
C GLU A 138 -12.87 -12.11 -11.18
N LYS A 139 -11.80 -12.79 -11.53
CA LYS A 139 -10.67 -13.05 -10.61
C LYS A 139 -9.97 -11.75 -10.19
N GLY A 140 -9.85 -10.80 -11.12
CA GLY A 140 -9.35 -9.45 -10.83
C GLY A 140 -10.20 -8.73 -9.79
N LYS A 141 -11.50 -8.73 -9.98
CA LYS A 141 -12.47 -8.12 -9.05
C LYS A 141 -12.42 -8.76 -7.64
N GLU A 142 -12.34 -10.09 -7.58
CA GLU A 142 -12.18 -10.83 -6.32
C GLU A 142 -10.87 -10.49 -5.60
N SER A 143 -9.78 -10.42 -6.36
CA SER A 143 -8.45 -10.06 -5.88
C SER A 143 -8.46 -8.67 -5.24
N MET A 144 -9.01 -7.67 -5.92
CA MET A 144 -9.07 -6.30 -5.43
C MET A 144 -10.00 -6.16 -4.22
N LYS A 145 -11.11 -6.90 -4.16
CA LYS A 145 -11.96 -6.99 -2.95
C LYS A 145 -11.18 -7.57 -1.77
N ALA A 146 -10.41 -8.64 -1.99
CA ALA A 146 -9.59 -9.23 -0.93
C ALA A 146 -8.51 -8.26 -0.42
N ALA A 147 -7.88 -7.48 -1.31
CA ALA A 147 -6.94 -6.43 -0.94
C ALA A 147 -7.59 -5.31 -0.12
N ALA A 148 -8.77 -4.86 -0.53
CA ALA A 148 -9.54 -3.80 0.15
C ALA A 148 -9.80 -4.12 1.64
N THR A 149 -10.07 -5.38 1.97
CA THR A 149 -10.29 -5.81 3.38
C THR A 149 -9.05 -5.65 4.27
N LYS A 150 -7.86 -5.52 3.71
CA LYS A 150 -6.59 -5.35 4.46
C LYS A 150 -6.22 -3.88 4.68
N LEU A 151 -6.94 -2.96 4.06
CA LEU A 151 -6.72 -1.53 4.18
C LEU A 151 -7.53 -0.93 5.33
N PRO A 152 -7.03 0.12 6.00
CA PRO A 152 -7.68 0.71 7.19
C PRO A 152 -8.83 1.68 6.87
N MET A 153 -9.16 1.88 5.59
CA MET A 153 -10.19 2.81 5.12
C MET A 153 -11.14 2.11 4.14
N LYS A 154 -12.24 2.76 3.86
CA LYS A 154 -13.09 2.42 2.72
C LYS A 154 -12.37 2.74 1.42
N THR A 155 -12.53 1.89 0.43
CA THR A 155 -11.92 2.04 -0.89
C THR A 155 -12.96 1.81 -1.96
N GLN A 156 -12.93 2.64 -2.99
CA GLN A 156 -13.69 2.46 -4.21
C GLN A 156 -12.85 1.69 -5.21
N MET A 157 -13.49 0.78 -5.93
CA MET A 157 -12.86 0.07 -7.04
C MET A 157 -13.26 0.74 -8.34
N GLU A 158 -12.29 1.32 -9.02
CA GLU A 158 -12.44 1.88 -10.36
C GLU A 158 -11.91 0.87 -11.39
N ILE A 159 -12.66 0.67 -12.46
CA ILE A 159 -12.28 -0.22 -13.55
C ILE A 159 -12.16 0.63 -14.81
N VAL A 160 -10.95 0.66 -15.34
CA VAL A 160 -10.61 1.39 -16.56
C VAL A 160 -10.37 0.37 -17.67
N LYS A 161 -11.09 0.48 -18.78
CA LYS A 161 -10.79 -0.27 -20.01
C LYS A 161 -9.62 0.40 -20.70
N LEU A 162 -8.58 -0.36 -20.98
CA LEU A 162 -7.41 0.12 -21.71
C LEU A 162 -7.70 0.01 -23.20
N GLU A 163 -7.59 1.11 -23.93
CA GLU A 163 -7.63 1.11 -25.39
C GLU A 163 -6.21 0.78 -25.87
N HIS A 164 -6.08 -0.33 -26.58
CA HIS A 164 -4.82 -0.64 -27.24
C HIS A 164 -4.65 0.36 -28.39
N ALA A 165 -3.63 1.20 -28.30
CA ALA A 165 -3.20 1.97 -29.45
C ALA A 165 -2.80 0.97 -30.54
N VAL A 166 -3.61 0.86 -31.58
CA VAL A 166 -3.24 0.11 -32.77
C VAL A 166 -2.06 0.83 -33.36
N VAL A 167 -0.84 0.33 -33.08
CA VAL A 167 0.34 0.76 -33.82
C VAL A 167 0.14 0.26 -35.24
N PRO A 168 -0.02 1.14 -36.25
CA PRO A 168 -0.13 0.69 -37.63
C PRO A 168 1.17 -0.04 -37.96
N ALA A 169 1.04 -1.30 -38.37
CA ALA A 169 2.15 -2.10 -38.85
C ALA A 169 2.84 -1.30 -39.97
N GLN A 170 4.05 -0.82 -39.70
CA GLN A 170 4.88 -0.25 -40.75
C GLN A 170 5.10 -1.35 -41.77
N ALA A 171 4.53 -1.19 -42.93
CA ALA A 171 4.78 -2.03 -44.08
C ALA A 171 6.27 -1.92 -44.41
N SER A 172 6.98 -3.02 -44.20
CA SER A 172 8.34 -3.20 -44.69
C SER A 172 8.31 -3.23 -46.22
N THR A 173 8.78 -2.16 -46.81
CA THR A 173 9.19 -2.13 -48.22
C THR A 173 10.60 -2.65 -48.36
#